data_9834d847f975a42b670e181a29a2f3d5
#
_entry.id   9834d847f975a42b670e181a29a2f3d5
#
_cell.length_a   1.000
_cell.length_b   1.000
_cell.length_c   1.000
_cell.angle_alpha   90.00
_cell.angle_beta   90.00
_cell.angle_gamma   90.00
#
_symmetry.space_group_name_H-M   'P 1'
#
loop_
_entity.id
_entity.type
_entity.pdbx_description
1 polymer ?
#
loop_
_entity_poly.entity_id
_entity_poly.type
_entity_poly.pdbx_seq_one_letter_code
_entity_poly.pdbx_strand_id
1 'polypeptide(L)'
;HEIRKENNNMNKIIKSGEVIKLKDLISYEDSSITNIDVVSNDTMKFVLMAFDEGTGLTPHRAPGNAIIFALEGKAVIGYEGKDYTISAGENFRFDKNGLHSVTADGRFKMGLLLVLE
;
A
#
# COMPACT_ATOMS: atom_id res chain seq x y z
N HIS A 1 14.91 27.10 -14.24
CA HIS A 1 13.74 26.62 -13.52
C HIS A 1 13.60 25.09 -13.63
N GLU A 2 13.58 24.44 -12.52
CA GLU A 2 13.50 23.00 -12.46
C GLU A 2 12.05 22.54 -12.32
N ILE A 3 11.67 21.58 -13.15
CA ILE A 3 10.36 20.95 -13.04
C ILE A 3 10.51 19.69 -12.19
N ARG A 4 9.91 19.69 -11.04
CA ARG A 4 9.90 18.54 -10.16
C ARG A 4 8.88 17.53 -10.66
N LYS A 5 9.31 16.28 -10.77
CA LYS A 5 8.41 15.19 -11.14
C LYS A 5 7.67 14.70 -9.91
N GLU A 6 6.62 15.39 -9.57
CA GLU A 6 5.74 14.98 -8.49
C GLU A 6 4.49 14.36 -9.06
N ASN A 7 4.16 13.17 -8.54
CA ASN A 7 2.94 12.48 -8.87
C ASN A 7 1.94 12.73 -7.73
N ASN A 8 1.19 13.80 -7.82
CA ASN A 8 0.10 14.07 -6.90
C ASN A 8 -1.22 13.92 -7.66
N ASN A 9 -1.79 12.72 -7.57
CA ASN A 9 -3.03 12.38 -8.25
C ASN A 9 -4.25 12.52 -7.34
N MET A 10 -4.08 13.08 -6.14
CA MET A 10 -5.17 13.14 -5.17
C MET A 10 -6.41 13.80 -5.74
N ASN A 11 -6.26 14.92 -6.45
CA ASN A 11 -7.40 15.63 -7.02
C ASN A 11 -8.16 14.83 -8.08
N LYS A 12 -7.51 13.87 -8.72
CA LYS A 12 -8.13 13.01 -9.73
C LYS A 12 -8.81 11.80 -9.11
N ILE A 13 -8.27 11.31 -7.99
CA ILE A 13 -8.67 10.03 -7.38
C ILE A 13 -9.66 10.26 -6.24
N ILE A 14 -9.43 11.27 -5.42
CA ILE A 14 -10.25 11.56 -4.24
C ILE A 14 -10.83 12.95 -4.36
N LYS A 15 -12.16 13.02 -4.42
CA LYS A 15 -12.87 14.30 -4.47
C LYS A 15 -12.94 14.90 -3.07
N SER A 16 -12.73 16.22 -2.98
CA SER A 16 -12.90 16.93 -1.73
C SER A 16 -14.37 17.08 -1.37
N GLY A 17 -14.65 17.07 -0.07
CA GLY A 17 -16.00 17.32 0.44
C GLY A 17 -16.95 16.13 0.37
N GLU A 18 -16.44 14.93 0.09
CA GLU A 18 -17.25 13.72 0.03
C GLU A 18 -16.72 12.67 1.03
N VAL A 19 -17.64 11.88 1.55
CA VAL A 19 -17.27 10.69 2.32
C VAL A 19 -17.00 9.56 1.33
N ILE A 20 -15.81 8.99 1.41
CA ILE A 20 -15.39 7.89 0.53
C ILE A 20 -14.79 6.75 1.34
N LYS A 21 -14.73 5.58 0.73
CA LYS A 21 -13.97 4.45 1.25
C LYS A 21 -12.81 4.18 0.31
N LEU A 22 -11.59 4.21 0.83
CA LEU A 22 -10.40 3.99 0.00
C LEU A 22 -10.44 2.67 -0.75
N LYS A 23 -11.02 1.62 -0.16
CA LYS A 23 -11.14 0.32 -0.80
C LYS A 23 -11.96 0.34 -2.08
N ASP A 24 -12.86 1.29 -2.24
CA ASP A 24 -13.73 1.40 -3.41
C ASP A 24 -13.03 2.11 -4.59
N LEU A 25 -11.85 2.67 -4.36
CA LEU A 25 -11.11 3.40 -5.38
C LEU A 25 -10.24 2.51 -6.26
N ILE A 26 -10.02 1.27 -5.86
CA ILE A 26 -9.16 0.33 -6.58
C ILE A 26 -9.86 -1.02 -6.72
N SER A 27 -9.66 -1.67 -7.88
CA SER A 27 -10.28 -2.95 -8.21
C SER A 27 -9.24 -4.04 -8.35
N TYR A 28 -9.68 -5.28 -8.11
CA TYR A 28 -8.86 -6.46 -8.36
C TYR A 28 -8.78 -6.77 -9.85
N GLU A 29 -7.65 -7.27 -10.28
CA GLU A 29 -7.47 -7.91 -11.58
C GLU A 29 -6.98 -9.34 -11.38
N ASP A 30 -7.46 -10.26 -12.21
CA ASP A 30 -7.14 -11.68 -12.06
C ASP A 30 -5.63 -11.93 -12.11
N SER A 31 -5.16 -12.69 -11.13
CA SER A 31 -3.77 -13.12 -10.99
C SER A 31 -2.76 -11.97 -10.91
N SER A 32 -3.21 -10.79 -10.51
CA SER A 32 -2.40 -9.56 -10.55
C SER A 32 -2.48 -8.77 -9.25
N ILE A 33 -1.50 -7.89 -9.09
CA ILE A 33 -1.51 -6.82 -8.10
C ILE A 33 -1.73 -5.52 -8.87
N THR A 34 -2.76 -4.77 -8.50
CA THR A 34 -3.01 -3.45 -9.10
C THR A 34 -2.60 -2.37 -8.12
N ASN A 35 -2.06 -1.27 -8.64
CA ASN A 35 -1.57 -0.14 -7.87
C ASN A 35 -2.16 1.16 -8.37
N ILE A 36 -2.47 2.06 -7.44
CA ILE A 36 -2.80 3.45 -7.75
C ILE A 36 -1.94 4.34 -6.87
N ASP A 37 -1.08 5.14 -7.48
CA ASP A 37 -0.32 6.16 -6.77
C ASP A 37 -1.23 7.36 -6.51
N VAL A 38 -1.56 7.59 -5.24
CA VAL A 38 -2.34 8.76 -4.84
C VAL A 38 -1.42 9.97 -4.70
N VAL A 39 -0.30 9.80 -4.02
CA VAL A 39 0.75 10.80 -3.87
C VAL A 39 2.10 10.11 -4.05
N SER A 40 2.98 10.73 -4.81
CA SER A 40 4.37 10.25 -4.92
C SER A 40 5.28 11.45 -5.19
N ASN A 41 6.18 11.73 -4.26
CA ASN A 41 7.17 12.80 -4.39
C ASN A 41 8.44 12.42 -3.64
N ASP A 42 9.35 13.38 -3.48
CA ASP A 42 10.66 13.13 -2.87
C ASP A 42 10.59 12.78 -1.37
N THR A 43 9.49 13.11 -0.70
CA THR A 43 9.38 12.97 0.74
C THR A 43 8.40 11.89 1.17
N MET A 44 7.41 11.57 0.34
CA MET A 44 6.41 10.58 0.70
C MET A 44 5.77 9.93 -0.53
N LYS A 45 5.23 8.76 -0.28
CA LYS A 45 4.44 8.03 -1.26
C LYS A 45 3.23 7.43 -0.57
N PHE A 46 2.06 7.59 -1.17
CA PHE A 46 0.85 6.93 -0.72
C PHE A 46 0.23 6.18 -1.90
N VAL A 47 0.12 4.86 -1.75
CA VAL A 47 -0.29 3.94 -2.82
C VAL A 47 -1.46 3.10 -2.33
N LEU A 48 -2.47 2.94 -3.16
CA LEU A 48 -3.50 1.93 -2.95
C LEU A 48 -3.11 0.70 -3.75
N MET A 49 -3.26 -0.47 -3.15
CA MET A 49 -2.91 -1.74 -3.77
C MET A 49 -4.03 -2.75 -3.60
N ALA A 50 -4.33 -3.48 -4.66
CA ALA A 50 -5.28 -4.58 -4.64
C ALA A 50 -4.58 -5.85 -5.12
N PHE A 51 -4.65 -6.89 -4.30
CA PHE A 51 -3.99 -8.18 -4.50
C PHE A 51 -5.04 -9.22 -4.81
N ASP A 52 -4.96 -9.85 -5.96
CA ASP A 52 -5.77 -11.05 -6.20
C ASP A 52 -5.28 -12.20 -5.32
N GLU A 53 -6.12 -13.18 -5.11
CA GLU A 53 -5.79 -14.38 -4.36
C GLU A 53 -4.49 -15.01 -4.88
N GLY A 54 -3.59 -15.37 -3.96
CA GLY A 54 -2.33 -16.01 -4.29
C GLY A 54 -1.23 -15.09 -4.77
N THR A 55 -1.47 -13.77 -4.84
CA THR A 55 -0.44 -12.80 -5.19
C THR A 55 0.24 -12.25 -3.94
N GLY A 56 1.42 -11.67 -4.13
CA GLY A 56 2.16 -11.10 -3.01
C GLY A 56 3.38 -10.33 -3.46
N LEU A 57 3.90 -9.53 -2.55
CA LEU A 57 5.18 -8.85 -2.69
C LEU A 57 6.25 -9.69 -2.02
N THR A 58 7.28 -10.04 -2.78
CA THR A 58 8.42 -10.80 -2.26
C THR A 58 9.22 -9.98 -1.25
N PRO A 59 10.01 -10.64 -0.37
CA PRO A 59 10.80 -9.92 0.62
C PRO A 59 11.70 -8.86 0.01
N HIS A 60 11.64 -7.66 0.56
CA HIS A 60 12.49 -6.52 0.18
C HIS A 60 12.61 -5.55 1.35
N ARG A 61 13.53 -4.60 1.25
CA ARG A 61 13.76 -3.63 2.31
C ARG A 61 13.07 -2.31 2.00
N ALA A 62 12.42 -1.74 3.00
CA ALA A 62 11.74 -0.46 2.84
C ALA A 62 12.75 0.68 2.70
N PRO A 63 12.59 1.58 1.71
CA PRO A 63 13.46 2.75 1.57
C PRO A 63 13.18 3.86 2.59
N GLY A 64 12.12 3.72 3.37
CA GLY A 64 11.73 4.66 4.42
C GLY A 64 10.84 3.96 5.44
N ASN A 65 10.38 4.71 6.43
CA ASN A 65 9.40 4.23 7.38
C ASN A 65 8.03 4.11 6.68
N ALA A 66 7.34 3.03 6.92
CA ALA A 66 6.10 2.75 6.21
C ALA A 66 5.01 2.26 7.14
N ILE A 67 3.76 2.56 6.78
CA ILE A 67 2.58 2.01 7.46
C ILE A 67 1.67 1.40 6.40
N ILE A 68 1.25 0.16 6.64
CA ILE A 68 0.20 -0.51 5.87
C ILE A 68 -1.13 -0.32 6.58
N PHE A 69 -2.14 0.06 5.81
CA PHE A 69 -3.53 0.13 6.23
C PHE A 69 -4.28 -0.98 5.50
N ALA A 70 -4.69 -2.04 6.21
CA ALA A 70 -5.52 -3.08 5.60
C ALA A 70 -6.93 -2.53 5.37
N LEU A 71 -7.38 -2.55 4.13
CA LEU A 71 -8.65 -1.94 3.72
C LEU A 71 -9.73 -2.98 3.47
N GLU A 72 -9.38 -4.16 2.97
CA GLU A 72 -10.30 -5.24 2.67
C GLU A 72 -9.59 -6.58 2.69
N GLY A 73 -10.23 -7.61 3.23
CA GLY A 73 -9.65 -8.95 3.27
C GLY A 73 -8.55 -9.10 4.32
N LYS A 74 -7.66 -10.04 4.08
CA LYS A 74 -6.54 -10.31 4.98
C LYS A 74 -5.30 -10.73 4.22
N ALA A 75 -4.15 -10.57 4.87
CA ALA A 75 -2.85 -10.91 4.31
C ALA A 75 -1.91 -11.37 5.41
N VAL A 76 -0.86 -12.06 5.01
CA VAL A 76 0.25 -12.39 5.90
C VAL A 76 1.39 -11.43 5.57
N ILE A 77 1.84 -10.70 6.58
CA ILE A 77 3.00 -9.82 6.48
C ILE A 77 4.19 -10.55 7.07
N GLY A 78 5.23 -10.75 6.26
CA GLY A 78 6.52 -11.17 6.76
C GLY A 78 7.33 -9.93 7.16
N TYR A 79 7.85 -9.90 8.38
CA TYR A 79 8.67 -8.80 8.85
C TYR A 79 9.81 -9.31 9.71
N GLU A 80 11.04 -9.10 9.25
CA GLU A 80 12.26 -9.52 9.95
C GLU A 80 12.20 -10.97 10.42
N GLY A 81 11.74 -11.86 9.52
CA GLY A 81 11.71 -13.29 9.76
C GLY A 81 10.50 -13.82 10.52
N LYS A 82 9.53 -12.98 10.81
CA LYS A 82 8.28 -13.39 11.47
C LYS A 82 7.08 -13.08 10.61
N ASP A 83 6.04 -13.87 10.72
CA ASP A 83 4.79 -13.70 10.01
C ASP A 83 3.71 -13.15 10.93
N TYR A 84 2.96 -12.17 10.39
CA TYR A 84 1.85 -11.53 11.08
C TYR A 84 0.65 -11.50 10.16
N THR A 85 -0.49 -11.93 10.65
CA THR A 85 -1.75 -11.80 9.90
C THR A 85 -2.35 -10.43 10.16
N ILE A 86 -2.71 -9.73 9.10
CA ILE A 86 -3.39 -8.44 9.17
C ILE A 86 -4.74 -8.54 8.45
N SER A 87 -5.77 -7.98 9.05
CA SER A 87 -7.13 -7.98 8.51
C SER A 87 -7.66 -6.55 8.37
N ALA A 88 -8.69 -6.38 7.55
CA ALA A 88 -9.30 -5.08 7.30
C ALA A 88 -9.54 -4.29 8.60
N GLY A 89 -9.10 -3.05 8.61
CA GLY A 89 -9.15 -2.16 9.78
C GLY A 89 -7.90 -2.19 10.65
N GLU A 90 -6.99 -3.11 10.40
CA GLU A 90 -5.72 -3.20 11.13
C GLU A 90 -4.58 -2.57 10.33
N ASN A 91 -3.49 -2.26 11.02
CA ASN A 91 -2.33 -1.56 10.46
C ASN A 91 -1.05 -2.26 10.88
N PHE A 92 0.01 -2.07 10.09
CA PHE A 92 1.32 -2.60 10.42
C PHE A 92 2.40 -1.61 9.99
N ARG A 93 3.38 -1.37 10.86
CA ARG A 93 4.47 -0.45 10.58
C ARG A 93 5.76 -1.18 10.26
N PHE A 94 6.47 -0.73 9.21
CA PHE A 94 7.85 -1.14 8.89
C PHE A 94 8.81 -0.02 9.19
N ASP A 95 9.94 -0.35 9.80
CA ASP A 95 11.05 0.59 9.90
C ASP A 95 11.80 0.67 8.57
N LYS A 96 12.43 1.80 8.33
CA LYS A 96 13.35 1.96 7.20
C LYS A 96 14.36 0.81 7.20
N ASN A 97 14.59 0.22 6.03
CA ASN A 97 15.44 -0.96 5.81
C ASN A 97 14.92 -2.26 6.43
N GLY A 98 13.76 -2.27 7.04
CA GLY A 98 13.14 -3.49 7.51
C GLY A 98 12.80 -4.44 6.36
N LEU A 99 13.22 -5.70 6.49
CA LEU A 99 12.92 -6.73 5.49
C LEU A 99 11.48 -7.18 5.65
N HIS A 100 10.67 -6.99 4.62
CA HIS A 100 9.25 -7.28 4.68
C HIS A 100 8.70 -7.87 3.40
N SER A 101 7.60 -8.60 3.53
CA SER A 101 6.82 -9.16 2.44
C SER A 101 5.34 -9.07 2.75
N VAL A 102 4.51 -9.18 1.73
CA VAL A 102 3.05 -9.20 1.88
C VAL A 102 2.51 -10.31 0.99
N THR A 103 1.76 -11.23 1.56
CA THR A 103 1.13 -12.31 0.82
C THR A 103 -0.37 -12.27 1.06
N ALA A 104 -1.14 -12.13 -0.01
CA ALA A 104 -2.59 -12.11 0.09
C ALA A 104 -3.11 -13.48 0.54
N ASP A 105 -4.03 -13.47 1.50
CA ASP A 105 -4.77 -14.64 1.94
C ASP A 105 -6.23 -14.43 1.51
N GLY A 106 -6.58 -14.90 0.31
CA GLY A 106 -7.73 -14.45 -0.41
C GLY A 106 -7.45 -13.11 -1.10
N ARG A 107 -8.47 -12.39 -1.54
CA ARG A 107 -8.32 -11.04 -2.09
C ARG A 107 -8.07 -10.03 -0.99
N PHE A 108 -7.13 -9.12 -1.21
CA PHE A 108 -6.68 -8.17 -0.19
C PHE A 108 -6.44 -6.80 -0.79
N LYS A 109 -6.92 -5.76 -0.11
CA LYS A 109 -6.63 -4.37 -0.46
C LYS A 109 -5.94 -3.68 0.70
N MET A 110 -4.97 -2.85 0.39
CA MET A 110 -4.27 -2.05 1.39
C MET A 110 -3.93 -0.66 0.87
N GLY A 111 -3.71 0.27 1.80
CA GLY A 111 -3.01 1.51 1.54
C GLY A 111 -1.60 1.39 2.11
N LEU A 112 -0.63 1.94 1.42
CA LEU A 112 0.76 2.00 1.87
C LEU A 112 1.19 3.45 1.92
N LEU A 113 1.53 3.93 3.12
CA LEU A 113 2.15 5.24 3.32
C LEU A 113 3.63 5.03 3.58
N LEU A 114 4.46 5.61 2.74
CA LEU A 114 5.91 5.52 2.82
C LEU A 114 6.47 6.93 3.02
N VAL A 115 7.23 7.11 4.10
CA VAL A 115 7.90 8.37 4.41
C VAL A 115 9.37 8.21 4.09
N LEU A 116 9.82 8.96 3.09
CA LEU A 116 11.19 8.90 2.56
C LEU A 116 12.05 9.94 3.28
N GLU A 117 12.77 9.53 4.29
CA GLU A 117 13.65 10.41 5.05
C GLU A 117 15.11 9.95 4.99
#